data_57d3c1310b120f06086f59505297f5e7
#
_entry.id   57d3c1310b120f06086f59505297f5e7
#
_cell.length_a   1.000
_cell.length_b   1.000
_cell.length_c   1.000
_cell.angle_alpha   90.00
_cell.angle_beta   90.00
_cell.angle_gamma   90.00
#
_symmetry.space_group_name_H-M   'P 1'
#
loop_
_entity.id
_entity.type
_entity.pdbx_description
1 polymer ?
#
loop_
_entity_poly.entity_id
_entity_poly.type
_entity_poly.pdbx_seq_one_letter_code
_entity_poly.pdbx_strand_id
1 'polypeptide(L)'
;MKIALGCDHIVTDVKMKISKHLKEQGHEIIDVGTYDFVRTHYPIYGRLIAEEVVNGRADFGVALCGTGVGIAVSADKVPGTRVVLVGDVATARSARENLNANIVAFGGAILGINFINNIVDEFINTKYKPSPEKEELIAKIDKLSEVSPDVAANDHIFDEE
;
A
#
# COMPACT_ATOMS: atom_id res chain seq x y z
N MET A 1 -5.18 -12.49 -8.49
CA MET A 1 -5.65 -11.28 -7.79
C MET A 1 -5.18 -10.07 -8.57
N LYS A 2 -5.84 -8.92 -8.38
CA LYS A 2 -5.42 -7.62 -8.90
C LYS A 2 -4.71 -6.85 -7.80
N ILE A 3 -3.52 -6.34 -8.07
CA ILE A 3 -2.67 -5.67 -7.09
C ILE A 3 -2.29 -4.30 -7.62
N ALA A 4 -2.66 -3.24 -6.89
CA ALA A 4 -2.19 -1.89 -7.16
C ALA A 4 -0.77 -1.74 -6.63
N LEU A 5 0.14 -1.29 -7.49
CA LEU A 5 1.57 -1.18 -7.16
C LEU A 5 2.10 0.20 -7.57
N GLY A 6 2.78 0.88 -6.67
CA GLY A 6 3.35 2.19 -6.96
C GLY A 6 4.50 2.58 -6.04
N CYS A 7 5.32 3.49 -6.52
CA CYS A 7 6.45 4.04 -5.77
C CYS A 7 6.80 5.45 -6.23
N ASP A 8 7.66 6.14 -5.46
CA ASP A 8 8.37 7.33 -5.95
C ASP A 8 9.63 6.93 -6.76
N HIS A 9 10.32 7.95 -7.28
CA HIS A 9 11.49 7.81 -8.14
C HIS A 9 12.69 7.10 -7.49
N ILE A 10 12.76 7.06 -6.14
CA ILE A 10 13.92 6.54 -5.42
C ILE A 10 14.05 5.00 -5.59
N VAL A 11 12.92 4.32 -5.73
CA VAL A 11 12.85 2.85 -5.69
C VAL A 11 12.11 2.25 -6.90
N THR A 12 12.12 2.94 -8.04
CA THR A 12 11.47 2.51 -9.28
C THR A 12 11.95 1.13 -9.74
N ASP A 13 13.25 0.85 -9.64
CA ASP A 13 13.82 -0.45 -9.99
C ASP A 13 13.35 -1.59 -9.07
N VAL A 14 13.16 -1.28 -7.78
CA VAL A 14 12.61 -2.24 -6.80
C VAL A 14 11.16 -2.54 -7.16
N LYS A 15 10.33 -1.51 -7.46
CA LYS A 15 8.95 -1.68 -7.91
C LYS A 15 8.87 -2.58 -9.14
N MET A 16 9.74 -2.39 -10.13
CA MET A 16 9.75 -3.20 -11.34
C MET A 16 10.07 -4.68 -11.05
N LYS A 17 10.98 -4.96 -10.11
CA LYS A 17 11.30 -6.33 -9.68
C LYS A 17 10.11 -6.99 -8.98
N ILE A 18 9.41 -6.26 -8.10
CA ILE A 18 8.19 -6.75 -7.45
C ILE A 18 7.09 -6.99 -8.48
N SER A 19 6.88 -6.08 -9.42
CA SER A 19 5.90 -6.25 -10.50
C SER A 19 6.16 -7.53 -11.29
N LYS A 20 7.43 -7.79 -11.64
CA LYS A 20 7.82 -9.01 -12.33
C LYS A 20 7.52 -10.25 -11.49
N HIS A 21 7.94 -10.28 -10.22
CA HIS A 21 7.71 -11.39 -9.29
C HIS A 21 6.22 -11.75 -9.17
N LEU A 22 5.37 -10.74 -8.98
CA LEU A 22 3.92 -10.95 -8.85
C LEU A 22 3.26 -11.42 -10.15
N LYS A 23 3.70 -10.89 -11.31
CA LYS A 23 3.21 -11.34 -12.62
C LYS A 23 3.59 -12.79 -12.91
N GLU A 24 4.79 -13.23 -12.53
CA GLU A 24 5.24 -14.62 -12.65
C GLU A 24 4.40 -15.58 -11.79
N GLN A 25 3.79 -15.09 -10.72
CA GLN A 25 2.83 -15.84 -9.88
C GLN A 25 1.39 -15.79 -10.42
N GLY A 26 1.14 -15.12 -11.55
CA GLY A 26 -0.16 -15.04 -12.19
C GLY A 26 -1.07 -13.91 -11.65
N HIS A 27 -0.51 -12.91 -10.97
CA HIS A 27 -1.26 -11.74 -10.54
C HIS A 27 -1.35 -10.67 -11.64
N GLU A 28 -2.47 -9.96 -11.69
CA GLU A 28 -2.65 -8.76 -12.50
C GLU A 28 -2.14 -7.55 -11.73
N ILE A 29 -1.28 -6.73 -12.34
CA ILE A 29 -0.70 -5.55 -11.70
C ILE A 29 -1.29 -4.29 -12.31
N ILE A 30 -1.92 -3.47 -11.45
CA ILE A 30 -2.32 -2.10 -11.74
C ILE A 30 -1.16 -1.21 -11.29
N ASP A 31 -0.26 -0.90 -12.23
CA ASP A 31 0.91 -0.07 -11.96
C ASP A 31 0.51 1.41 -12.05
N VAL A 32 0.52 2.10 -10.91
CA VAL A 32 0.16 3.52 -10.82
C VAL A 32 1.37 4.47 -10.94
N GLY A 33 2.58 3.95 -11.18
CA GLY A 33 3.82 4.73 -11.33
C GLY A 33 4.67 4.69 -10.04
N THR A 34 5.80 5.46 -10.03
CA THR A 34 6.39 6.12 -11.21
C THR A 34 7.08 5.09 -12.15
N TYR A 35 7.46 5.53 -13.34
CA TYR A 35 8.02 4.63 -14.37
C TYR A 35 9.50 4.91 -14.69
N ASP A 36 10.05 5.96 -14.11
CA ASP A 36 11.43 6.41 -14.30
C ASP A 36 12.06 6.88 -12.97
N PHE A 37 13.22 7.52 -13.05
CA PHE A 37 13.96 8.04 -11.89
C PHE A 37 13.90 9.58 -11.81
N VAL A 38 13.03 10.20 -12.58
CA VAL A 38 12.79 11.66 -12.50
C VAL A 38 12.10 11.95 -11.17
N ARG A 39 12.59 12.99 -10.49
CA ARG A 39 12.08 13.36 -9.16
C ARG A 39 10.56 13.56 -9.18
N THR A 40 9.90 12.86 -8.28
CA THR A 40 8.46 12.92 -8.04
C THR A 40 8.15 12.70 -6.56
N HIS A 41 6.90 12.84 -6.15
CA HIS A 41 6.50 12.81 -4.74
C HIS A 41 5.70 11.56 -4.38
N TYR A 42 6.13 10.84 -3.35
CA TYR A 42 5.48 9.61 -2.85
C TYR A 42 3.99 9.77 -2.50
N PRO A 43 3.47 10.94 -2.04
CA PRO A 43 2.05 11.07 -1.70
C PRO A 43 1.12 10.85 -2.89
N ILE A 44 1.56 11.22 -4.10
CA ILE A 44 0.80 10.99 -5.33
C ILE A 44 0.50 9.50 -5.49
N TYR A 45 1.53 8.68 -5.38
CA TYR A 45 1.42 7.23 -5.59
C TYR A 45 0.73 6.53 -4.43
N GLY A 46 0.95 7.00 -3.18
CA GLY A 46 0.21 6.51 -2.01
C GLY A 46 -1.29 6.68 -2.18
N ARG A 47 -1.73 7.88 -2.60
CA ARG A 47 -3.14 8.17 -2.91
C ARG A 47 -3.66 7.29 -4.05
N LEU A 48 -2.96 7.20 -5.17
CA LEU A 48 -3.40 6.42 -6.33
C LEU A 48 -3.56 4.93 -6.00
N ILE A 49 -2.62 4.33 -5.26
CA ILE A 49 -2.75 2.94 -4.78
C ILE A 49 -4.00 2.79 -3.93
N ALA A 50 -4.19 3.70 -2.98
CA ALA A 50 -5.33 3.69 -2.08
C ALA A 50 -6.66 3.77 -2.84
N GLU A 51 -6.79 4.66 -3.82
CA GLU A 51 -7.96 4.81 -4.67
C GLU A 51 -8.26 3.54 -5.49
N GLU A 52 -7.26 2.84 -6.00
CA GLU A 52 -7.48 1.57 -6.69
C GLU A 52 -8.07 0.50 -5.76
N VAL A 53 -7.60 0.45 -4.51
CA VAL A 53 -8.07 -0.51 -3.52
C VAL A 53 -9.47 -0.17 -3.01
N VAL A 54 -9.72 1.07 -2.59
CA VAL A 54 -11.02 1.44 -2.00
C VAL A 54 -12.16 1.46 -3.02
N ASN A 55 -11.85 1.69 -4.31
CA ASN A 55 -12.82 1.62 -5.40
C ASN A 55 -13.04 0.18 -5.92
N GLY A 56 -12.42 -0.82 -5.29
CA GLY A 56 -12.58 -2.23 -5.65
C GLY A 56 -11.96 -2.62 -7.01
N ARG A 57 -11.06 -1.79 -7.56
CA ARG A 57 -10.33 -2.10 -8.79
C ARG A 57 -9.12 -3.01 -8.53
N ALA A 58 -8.56 -2.93 -7.33
CA ALA A 58 -7.51 -3.82 -6.84
C ALA A 58 -7.94 -4.55 -5.56
N ASP A 59 -7.52 -5.79 -5.40
CA ASP A 59 -7.74 -6.59 -4.18
C ASP A 59 -6.84 -6.11 -3.04
N PHE A 60 -5.60 -5.72 -3.37
CA PHE A 60 -4.58 -5.22 -2.44
C PHE A 60 -3.74 -4.11 -3.05
N GLY A 61 -3.15 -3.29 -2.17
CA GLY A 61 -2.14 -2.31 -2.52
C GLY A 61 -0.74 -2.69 -2.01
N VAL A 62 0.27 -2.39 -2.82
CA VAL A 62 1.69 -2.50 -2.48
C VAL A 62 2.35 -1.16 -2.73
N ALA A 63 2.79 -0.50 -1.66
CA ALA A 63 3.29 0.87 -1.68
C ALA A 63 4.75 0.93 -1.22
N LEU A 64 5.63 1.56 -1.99
CA LEU A 64 7.02 1.69 -1.60
C LEU A 64 7.60 3.08 -1.91
N CYS A 65 8.44 3.55 -1.01
CA CYS A 65 9.33 4.70 -1.23
C CYS A 65 10.68 4.39 -0.59
N GLY A 66 11.56 5.34 -0.43
CA GLY A 66 12.85 5.10 0.19
C GLY A 66 12.76 4.35 1.53
N THR A 67 11.97 4.87 2.47
CA THR A 67 11.75 4.29 3.80
C THR A 67 10.40 3.60 3.99
N GLY A 68 9.45 3.84 3.11
CA GLY A 68 8.06 3.38 3.23
C GLY A 68 7.16 4.25 4.12
N VAL A 69 7.75 5.11 4.96
CA VAL A 69 7.00 5.92 5.96
C VAL A 69 6.06 6.90 5.29
N GLY A 70 6.58 7.74 4.39
CA GLY A 70 5.81 8.82 3.77
C GLY A 70 4.67 8.29 2.89
N ILE A 71 4.93 7.27 2.09
CA ILE A 71 3.91 6.69 1.21
C ILE A 71 2.82 5.96 2.02
N ALA A 72 3.20 5.30 3.13
CA ALA A 72 2.25 4.67 4.03
C ALA A 72 1.28 5.70 4.64
N VAL A 73 1.83 6.76 5.22
CA VAL A 73 1.02 7.86 5.80
C VAL A 73 0.11 8.48 4.76
N SER A 74 0.60 8.68 3.53
CA SER A 74 -0.19 9.28 2.46
C SER A 74 -1.35 8.39 2.00
N ALA A 75 -1.10 7.09 1.84
CA ALA A 75 -2.13 6.14 1.47
C ALA A 75 -3.19 5.99 2.56
N ASP A 76 -2.79 6.03 3.84
CA ASP A 76 -3.69 5.90 5.00
C ASP A 76 -4.63 7.10 5.21
N LYS A 77 -4.39 8.22 4.50
CA LYS A 77 -5.30 9.36 4.50
C LYS A 77 -6.55 9.17 3.64
N VAL A 78 -6.58 8.15 2.81
CA VAL A 78 -7.76 7.82 1.99
C VAL A 78 -8.73 6.96 2.80
N PRO A 79 -9.99 7.39 3.00
CA PRO A 79 -10.97 6.63 3.77
C PRO A 79 -11.18 5.22 3.21
N GLY A 80 -11.25 4.23 4.11
CA GLY A 80 -11.41 2.81 3.75
C GLY A 80 -10.10 2.06 3.55
N THR A 81 -8.95 2.75 3.68
CA THR A 81 -7.65 2.08 3.71
C THR A 81 -7.28 1.62 5.12
N ARG A 82 -6.56 0.52 5.19
CA ARG A 82 -5.85 0.04 6.38
C ARG A 82 -4.43 -0.30 5.94
N VAL A 83 -3.60 0.73 5.99
CA VAL A 83 -2.22 0.70 5.51
C VAL A 83 -1.29 0.28 6.64
N VAL A 84 -0.41 -0.67 6.36
CA VAL A 84 0.58 -1.12 7.34
C VAL A 84 1.99 -0.95 6.79
N LEU A 85 2.81 -0.21 7.52
CA LEU A 85 4.24 -0.13 7.27
C LEU A 85 4.92 -1.32 7.95
N VAL A 86 5.54 -2.18 7.17
CA VAL A 86 6.15 -3.41 7.67
C VAL A 86 7.62 -3.54 7.29
N GLY A 87 8.37 -4.20 8.16
CA GLY A 87 9.78 -4.52 7.94
C GLY A 87 10.07 -6.03 8.02
N ASP A 88 9.03 -6.86 8.20
CA ASP A 88 9.17 -8.30 8.35
C ASP A 88 7.87 -9.06 8.00
N VAL A 89 8.03 -10.37 7.80
CA VAL A 89 6.96 -11.28 7.39
C VAL A 89 5.92 -11.50 8.49
N ALA A 90 6.34 -11.52 9.76
CA ALA A 90 5.43 -11.77 10.88
C ALA A 90 4.46 -10.60 11.08
N THR A 91 4.95 -9.37 10.96
CA THR A 91 4.12 -8.15 11.01
C THR A 91 3.14 -8.11 9.84
N ALA A 92 3.57 -8.46 8.63
CA ALA A 92 2.71 -8.52 7.45
C ALA A 92 1.56 -9.53 7.64
N ARG A 93 1.87 -10.72 8.16
CA ARG A 93 0.88 -11.75 8.50
C ARG A 93 -0.11 -11.24 9.54
N SER A 94 0.39 -10.71 10.65
CA SER A 94 -0.44 -10.19 11.75
C SER A 94 -1.40 -9.10 11.28
N ALA A 95 -0.94 -8.18 10.44
CA ALA A 95 -1.75 -7.11 9.86
C ALA A 95 -2.95 -7.67 9.05
N ARG A 96 -2.72 -8.72 8.27
CA ARG A 96 -3.78 -9.38 7.53
C ARG A 96 -4.74 -10.13 8.45
N GLU A 97 -4.21 -10.97 9.37
CA GLU A 97 -5.01 -11.82 10.25
C GLU A 97 -5.88 -11.03 11.23
N ASN A 98 -5.40 -9.90 11.70
CA ASN A 98 -6.03 -9.18 12.81
C ASN A 98 -6.74 -7.89 12.40
N LEU A 99 -6.23 -7.16 11.42
CA LEU A 99 -6.76 -5.87 11.01
C LEU A 99 -7.40 -5.89 9.61
N ASN A 100 -7.35 -7.03 8.92
CA ASN A 100 -7.75 -7.09 7.51
C ASN A 100 -7.11 -5.97 6.68
N ALA A 101 -5.81 -5.69 6.93
CA ALA A 101 -5.08 -4.65 6.22
C ALA A 101 -5.16 -4.87 4.71
N ASN A 102 -5.40 -3.81 3.93
CA ASN A 102 -5.59 -3.90 2.49
C ASN A 102 -4.44 -3.29 1.68
N ILE A 103 -3.53 -2.57 2.35
CA ILE A 103 -2.33 -2.02 1.72
C ILE A 103 -1.11 -2.31 2.60
N VAL A 104 -0.06 -2.87 1.99
CA VAL A 104 1.24 -3.04 2.61
C VAL A 104 2.22 -1.99 2.08
N ALA A 105 2.95 -1.34 2.98
CA ALA A 105 4.01 -0.39 2.64
C ALA A 105 5.34 -0.82 3.24
N PHE A 106 6.44 -0.52 2.56
CA PHE A 106 7.79 -0.81 3.04
C PHE A 106 8.84 0.09 2.39
N GLY A 107 10.03 0.13 3.01
CA GLY A 107 11.19 0.86 2.50
C GLY A 107 11.96 0.06 1.45
N GLY A 108 11.82 0.43 0.17
CA GLY A 108 12.54 -0.23 -0.92
C GLY A 108 14.05 0.04 -0.90
N ALA A 109 14.50 1.12 -0.22
CA ALA A 109 15.91 1.39 0.00
C ALA A 109 16.46 0.80 1.32
N ILE A 110 15.59 0.21 2.15
CA ILE A 110 15.94 -0.35 3.46
C ILE A 110 16.05 -1.88 3.38
N LEU A 111 15.13 -2.52 2.66
CA LEU A 111 15.00 -3.98 2.62
C LEU A 111 15.54 -4.55 1.31
N GLY A 112 16.16 -5.72 1.38
CA GLY A 112 16.60 -6.45 0.20
C GLY A 112 15.41 -7.06 -0.57
N ILE A 113 15.52 -7.12 -1.91
CA ILE A 113 14.42 -7.52 -2.80
C ILE A 113 13.84 -8.90 -2.47
N ASN A 114 14.66 -9.90 -2.13
CA ASN A 114 14.15 -11.23 -1.77
C ASN A 114 13.31 -11.20 -0.51
N PHE A 115 13.69 -10.37 0.46
CA PHE A 115 12.93 -10.20 1.69
C PHE A 115 11.63 -9.44 1.46
N ILE A 116 11.66 -8.41 0.60
CA ILE A 116 10.46 -7.70 0.15
C ILE A 116 9.47 -8.66 -0.51
N ASN A 117 9.93 -9.51 -1.42
CA ASN A 117 9.07 -10.50 -2.07
C ASN A 117 8.41 -11.43 -1.05
N ASN A 118 9.16 -11.91 -0.05
CA ASN A 118 8.58 -12.74 1.02
C ASN A 118 7.52 -12.00 1.84
N ILE A 119 7.73 -10.71 2.12
CA ILE A 119 6.75 -9.86 2.83
C ILE A 119 5.47 -9.71 1.99
N VAL A 120 5.62 -9.40 0.72
CA VAL A 120 4.48 -9.20 -0.19
C VAL A 120 3.71 -10.51 -0.38
N ASP A 121 4.41 -11.63 -0.61
CA ASP A 121 3.79 -12.94 -0.75
C ASP A 121 3.02 -13.34 0.50
N GLU A 122 3.60 -13.12 1.68
CA GLU A 122 2.92 -13.39 2.95
C GLU A 122 1.67 -12.52 3.10
N PHE A 123 1.78 -11.22 2.80
CA PHE A 123 0.66 -10.30 2.92
C PHE A 123 -0.52 -10.70 2.03
N ILE A 124 -0.29 -10.95 0.75
CA ILE A 124 -1.37 -11.23 -0.20
C ILE A 124 -1.98 -12.64 -0.05
N ASN A 125 -1.22 -13.60 0.50
CA ASN A 125 -1.68 -14.98 0.69
C ASN A 125 -2.29 -15.23 2.09
N THR A 126 -2.04 -14.36 3.06
CA THR A 126 -2.62 -14.50 4.40
C THR A 126 -4.10 -14.10 4.40
N LYS A 127 -4.94 -14.98 4.90
CA LYS A 127 -6.38 -14.73 5.04
C LYS A 127 -6.69 -13.99 6.34
N TYR A 128 -7.62 -13.07 6.26
CA TYR A 128 -8.22 -12.46 7.46
C TYR A 128 -8.88 -13.53 8.33
N LYS A 129 -8.70 -13.41 9.63
CA LYS A 129 -9.33 -14.28 10.65
C LYS A 129 -10.38 -13.46 11.41
N PRO A 130 -11.62 -13.37 10.89
CA PRO A 130 -12.66 -12.56 11.50
C PRO A 130 -13.04 -13.05 12.89
N SER A 131 -13.42 -12.11 13.75
CA SER A 131 -14.18 -12.34 14.97
C SER A 131 -15.05 -11.11 15.23
N PRO A 132 -16.15 -11.22 16.01
CA PRO A 132 -16.99 -10.06 16.30
C PRO A 132 -16.22 -8.88 16.88
N GLU A 133 -15.25 -9.13 17.75
CA GLU A 133 -14.41 -8.11 18.39
C GLU A 133 -13.51 -7.40 17.37
N LYS A 134 -12.93 -8.16 16.43
CA LYS A 134 -12.08 -7.60 15.37
C LYS A 134 -12.90 -6.77 14.39
N GLU A 135 -14.05 -7.24 13.99
CA GLU A 135 -14.95 -6.52 13.08
C GLU A 135 -15.43 -5.21 13.71
N GLU A 136 -15.81 -5.22 15.01
CA GLU A 136 -16.15 -4.01 15.73
C GLU A 136 -14.98 -3.02 15.81
N LEU A 137 -13.78 -3.51 16.11
CA LEU A 137 -12.56 -2.69 16.19
C LEU A 137 -12.24 -2.07 14.82
N ILE A 138 -12.27 -2.85 13.76
CA ILE A 138 -12.00 -2.38 12.39
C ILE A 138 -13.00 -1.31 11.99
N ALA A 139 -14.29 -1.52 12.26
CA ALA A 139 -15.33 -0.54 11.98
C ALA A 139 -15.12 0.79 12.74
N LYS A 140 -14.58 0.75 13.96
CA LYS A 140 -14.20 1.95 14.71
C LYS A 140 -12.98 2.64 14.11
N ILE A 141 -11.97 1.88 13.68
CA ILE A 141 -10.77 2.42 13.01
C ILE A 141 -11.17 3.12 11.70
N ASP A 142 -12.00 2.48 10.88
CA ASP A 142 -12.42 3.02 9.59
C ASP A 142 -13.18 4.36 9.76
N LYS A 143 -13.94 4.53 10.85
CA LYS A 143 -14.64 5.78 11.17
C LYS A 143 -13.73 6.94 11.56
N LEU A 144 -12.48 6.69 11.95
CA LEU A 144 -11.54 7.78 12.29
C LEU A 144 -11.23 8.68 11.08
N SER A 145 -11.32 8.14 9.87
CA SER A 145 -11.11 8.91 8.63
C SER A 145 -12.31 9.77 8.20
N GLU A 146 -13.49 9.60 8.83
CA GLU A 146 -14.70 10.36 8.52
C GLU A 146 -14.73 11.76 9.15
N VAL A 147 -13.77 12.06 10.05
CA VAL A 147 -13.77 13.27 10.88
C VAL A 147 -13.38 14.55 10.14
N SER A 148 -12.91 14.50 8.90
CA SER A 148 -12.55 15.68 8.11
C SER A 148 -12.74 15.47 6.60
N PRO A 149 -13.96 15.68 6.08
CA PRO A 149 -14.21 15.55 4.63
C PRO A 149 -13.53 16.64 3.78
N ASP A 150 -13.15 17.78 4.35
CA ASP A 150 -12.67 18.94 3.59
C ASP A 150 -11.19 18.83 3.15
N VAL A 151 -10.40 17.95 3.72
CA VAL A 151 -8.98 17.81 3.37
C VAL A 151 -8.78 16.90 2.14
N ALA A 152 -9.72 16.03 1.84
CA ALA A 152 -9.64 15.12 0.70
C ALA A 152 -9.83 15.84 -0.66
N ALA A 153 -10.32 17.07 -0.67
CA ALA A 153 -10.65 17.81 -1.88
C ALA A 153 -9.47 18.62 -2.46
N ASN A 154 -8.31 18.64 -1.83
CA ASN A 154 -7.18 19.46 -2.28
C ASN A 154 -6.23 18.64 -3.15
N ASP A 155 -6.65 18.39 -4.40
CA ASP A 155 -5.90 17.61 -5.39
C ASP A 155 -4.57 18.25 -5.86
N HIS A 156 -4.34 19.53 -5.51
CA HIS A 156 -3.25 20.35 -6.06
C HIS A 156 -2.07 20.58 -5.10
N ILE A 157 -2.06 19.95 -3.91
CA ILE A 157 -0.99 20.19 -2.90
C ILE A 157 0.42 19.84 -3.42
N PHE A 158 0.52 19.03 -4.46
CA PHE A 158 1.80 18.51 -4.98
C PHE A 158 2.05 18.84 -6.45
N ASP A 159 1.20 19.65 -7.09
CA ASP A 159 1.31 19.99 -8.51
C ASP A 159 2.27 21.17 -8.79
N GLU A 160 2.70 21.87 -7.75
CA GLU A 160 3.59 23.03 -7.86
C GLU A 160 4.99 22.71 -7.28
N GLU A 161 5.83 22.04 -8.06
CA GLU A 161 7.30 22.18 -7.98
C GLU A 161 7.97 21.81 -9.30
#